data_dfdcfe9bc380f540d4959e65f894df30
#
_entry.id   dfdcfe9bc380f540d4959e65f894df30
#
_cell.length_a   1.000
_cell.length_b   1.000
_cell.length_c   1.000
_cell.angle_alpha   90.00
_cell.angle_beta   90.00
_cell.angle_gamma   90.00
#
_symmetry.space_group_name_H-M   'P 1'
#
loop_
_entity.id
_entity.type
_entity.pdbx_description
1 polymer ?
#
loop_
_entity_poly.entity_id
_entity_poly.type
_entity_poly.pdbx_seq_one_letter_code
_entity_poly.pdbx_strand_id
1 'polypeptide(L)'
;MDAAKEQRVVHRPFGPFERMLAMRYLGAKREHGGLAFISIVSVIGITLGVWALILTMSIMNGFRLELVSKIVGFEPHVFIDTRGVPQVQVDALMDELRQHPGVETVEPLHEGFGLASAYGRSEGIQVRGVRPEDIRANKMIAASVAGSAAPVPTEPPKNRCSAIFSPPSGAGSLDRFGDQGALSPDIVIGDAFAYALGVGVGDKVTIMQPNGARTAFGTSPRTRTYTVSALYHVGNERYDRLVVFLPI
;
A
#
# COMPACT_ATOMS: atom_id res chain seq x y z
N MET A 1 -5.14 72.17 -37.23
CA MET A 1 -6.14 71.35 -36.47
C MET A 1 -5.41 70.16 -35.97
N ASP A 2 -4.77 70.33 -34.79
CA ASP A 2 -3.97 69.24 -34.15
C ASP A 2 -4.92 68.41 -33.27
N ALA A 3 -5.01 67.14 -33.65
CA ALA A 3 -5.70 66.16 -32.81
C ALA A 3 -4.72 65.68 -31.70
N ALA A 4 -4.95 66.16 -30.51
CA ALA A 4 -4.23 65.76 -29.32
C ALA A 4 -4.41 64.25 -29.09
N LYS A 5 -3.30 63.56 -29.21
CA LYS A 5 -3.17 62.11 -28.97
C LYS A 5 -3.28 61.84 -27.45
N GLU A 6 -4.46 61.54 -27.01
CA GLU A 6 -4.75 61.17 -25.60
C GLU A 6 -4.00 59.89 -25.27
N GLN A 7 -2.86 60.01 -24.61
CA GLN A 7 -2.10 58.84 -24.10
C GLN A 7 -2.86 58.22 -22.94
N ARG A 8 -3.61 57.15 -23.18
CA ARG A 8 -4.15 56.28 -22.13
C ARG A 8 -2.99 55.68 -21.35
N VAL A 9 -2.75 56.21 -20.20
CA VAL A 9 -1.84 55.63 -19.23
C VAL A 9 -2.45 54.30 -18.76
N VAL A 10 -1.92 53.19 -19.26
CA VAL A 10 -2.33 51.86 -18.81
C VAL A 10 -1.77 51.65 -17.40
N HIS A 11 -2.60 51.91 -16.40
CA HIS A 11 -2.26 51.61 -15.02
C HIS A 11 -2.22 50.08 -14.83
N ARG A 12 -0.98 49.55 -14.64
CA ARG A 12 -0.83 48.17 -14.19
C ARG A 12 -1.19 48.12 -12.72
N PRO A 13 -2.14 47.25 -12.30
CA PRO A 13 -2.47 47.04 -10.89
C PRO A 13 -1.20 46.56 -10.15
N PHE A 14 -1.01 47.05 -8.92
CA PHE A 14 0.17 46.81 -8.08
C PHE A 14 1.49 47.46 -8.55
N GLY A 15 1.39 48.63 -9.18
CA GLY A 15 2.53 49.44 -9.53
C GLY A 15 3.36 49.90 -8.32
N PRO A 16 4.67 50.30 -8.54
CA PRO A 16 5.51 50.75 -7.42
C PRO A 16 4.95 51.93 -6.65
N PHE A 17 4.17 52.81 -7.31
CA PHE A 17 3.52 53.94 -6.72
C PHE A 17 2.36 53.49 -5.75
N GLU A 18 1.55 52.55 -6.17
CA GLU A 18 0.47 51.99 -5.36
C GLU A 18 0.99 51.26 -4.11
N ARG A 19 2.09 50.54 -4.27
CA ARG A 19 2.78 49.84 -3.15
C ARG A 19 3.39 50.85 -2.18
N MET A 20 4.00 51.91 -2.64
CA MET A 20 4.55 52.99 -1.82
C MET A 20 3.43 53.74 -1.07
N LEU A 21 2.33 54.01 -1.74
CA LEU A 21 1.17 54.65 -1.14
C LEU A 21 0.52 53.78 -0.07
N ALA A 22 0.33 52.50 -0.37
CA ALA A 22 -0.19 51.51 0.56
C ALA A 22 0.70 51.38 1.81
N MET A 23 2.03 51.30 1.66
CA MET A 23 2.95 51.25 2.78
C MET A 23 2.93 52.52 3.64
N ARG A 24 2.80 53.67 2.99
CA ARG A 24 2.71 54.95 3.69
C ARG A 24 1.40 55.09 4.48
N TYR A 25 0.28 54.61 3.92
CA TYR A 25 -1.00 54.59 4.63
C TYR A 25 -1.04 53.57 5.76
N LEU A 26 -0.47 52.42 5.58
CA LEU A 26 -0.31 51.40 6.65
C LEU A 26 0.63 51.84 7.78
N GLY A 27 1.62 52.69 7.46
CA GLY A 27 2.58 53.25 8.44
C GLY A 27 2.18 54.57 9.07
N ALA A 28 1.16 55.28 8.52
CA ALA A 28 0.78 56.63 8.96
C ALA A 28 -0.27 56.59 10.09
N LYS A 29 0.13 57.09 11.23
CA LYS A 29 -0.62 57.46 12.43
C LYS A 29 -0.80 56.43 13.52
N ARG A 30 0.15 56.54 14.46
CA ARG A 30 0.12 55.90 15.80
C ARG A 30 -0.97 56.49 16.76
N GLU A 31 -1.85 57.35 16.33
CA GLU A 31 -2.84 57.96 17.22
C GLU A 31 -4.01 57.05 17.60
N HIS A 32 -4.22 55.95 16.86
CA HIS A 32 -5.25 54.96 17.18
C HIS A 32 -4.64 53.58 17.28
N GLY A 33 -3.82 53.32 18.29
CA GLY A 33 -3.17 52.03 18.52
C GLY A 33 -4.10 50.80 18.53
N GLY A 34 -5.39 51.00 18.87
CA GLY A 34 -6.39 49.96 18.86
C GLY A 34 -6.76 49.45 17.47
N LEU A 35 -6.86 50.33 16.46
CA LEU A 35 -7.21 49.95 15.08
C LEU A 35 -6.06 49.20 14.41
N ALA A 36 -4.80 49.59 14.67
CA ALA A 36 -3.63 48.90 14.17
C ALA A 36 -3.52 47.49 14.76
N PHE A 37 -3.82 47.32 16.03
CA PHE A 37 -3.82 46.03 16.72
C PHE A 37 -4.87 45.09 16.11
N ILE A 38 -6.12 45.56 15.91
CA ILE A 38 -7.20 44.77 15.29
C ILE A 38 -6.81 44.33 13.87
N SER A 39 -6.21 45.23 13.08
CA SER A 39 -5.76 44.90 11.72
C SER A 39 -4.67 43.82 11.70
N ILE A 40 -3.69 43.89 12.61
CA ILE A 40 -2.62 42.91 12.73
C ILE A 40 -3.19 41.54 13.14
N VAL A 41 -4.05 41.50 14.13
CA VAL A 41 -4.70 40.26 14.58
C VAL A 41 -5.56 39.65 13.46
N SER A 42 -6.27 40.46 12.71
CA SER A 42 -7.06 39.99 11.55
C SER A 42 -6.17 39.38 10.47
N VAL A 43 -5.06 40.04 10.11
CA VAL A 43 -4.11 39.51 9.10
C VAL A 43 -3.50 38.18 9.59
N ILE A 44 -3.09 38.13 10.86
CA ILE A 44 -2.53 36.88 11.44
C ILE A 44 -3.60 35.78 11.41
N GLY A 45 -4.84 36.07 11.81
CA GLY A 45 -5.93 35.10 11.81
C GLY A 45 -6.24 34.54 10.43
N ILE A 46 -6.33 35.43 9.43
CA ILE A 46 -6.55 35.00 8.02
C ILE A 46 -5.35 34.18 7.52
N THR A 47 -4.13 34.63 7.80
CA THR A 47 -2.92 33.92 7.37
C THR A 47 -2.85 32.52 7.97
N LEU A 48 -3.12 32.37 9.27
CA LEU A 48 -3.15 31.07 9.93
C LEU A 48 -4.27 30.18 9.37
N GLY A 49 -5.45 30.76 9.11
CA GLY A 49 -6.57 30.02 8.52
C GLY A 49 -6.27 29.49 7.13
N VAL A 50 -5.72 30.32 6.26
CA VAL A 50 -5.32 29.93 4.90
C VAL A 50 -4.16 28.92 4.95
N TRP A 51 -3.19 29.14 5.82
CA TRP A 51 -2.07 28.21 5.99
C TRP A 51 -2.55 26.82 6.45
N ALA A 52 -3.42 26.76 7.44
CA ALA A 52 -3.99 25.51 7.94
C ALA A 52 -4.78 24.77 6.83
N LEU A 53 -5.52 25.50 5.99
CA LEU A 53 -6.28 24.95 4.88
C LEU A 53 -5.36 24.35 3.80
N ILE A 54 -4.31 25.07 3.42
CA ILE A 54 -3.31 24.60 2.45
C ILE A 54 -2.60 23.34 3.00
N LEU A 55 -2.21 23.37 4.28
CA LEU A 55 -1.55 22.23 4.93
C LEU A 55 -2.44 20.99 4.93
N THR A 56 -3.70 21.15 5.32
CA THR A 56 -4.66 20.04 5.35
C THR A 56 -4.91 19.46 3.96
N MET A 57 -5.10 20.33 2.95
CA MET A 57 -5.27 19.88 1.56
C MET A 57 -4.02 19.17 1.01
N SER A 58 -2.84 19.68 1.34
CA SER A 58 -1.56 19.06 0.92
C SER A 58 -1.37 17.67 1.52
N ILE A 59 -1.61 17.53 2.83
CA ILE A 59 -1.52 16.24 3.52
C ILE A 59 -2.55 15.26 2.95
N MET A 60 -3.80 15.69 2.78
CA MET A 60 -4.86 14.84 2.25
C MET A 60 -4.56 14.36 0.82
N ASN A 61 -4.03 15.25 -0.02
CA ASN A 61 -3.66 14.89 -1.39
C ASN A 61 -2.49 13.91 -1.43
N GLY A 62 -1.45 14.13 -0.62
CA GLY A 62 -0.32 13.21 -0.49
C GLY A 62 -0.76 11.83 0.03
N PHE A 63 -1.58 11.80 1.06
CA PHE A 63 -2.13 10.57 1.63
C PHE A 63 -2.98 9.79 0.61
N ARG A 64 -3.84 10.50 -0.14
CA ARG A 64 -4.65 9.87 -1.20
C ARG A 64 -3.80 9.23 -2.28
N LEU A 65 -2.76 9.89 -2.75
CA LEU A 65 -1.86 9.35 -3.78
C LEU A 65 -1.12 8.10 -3.26
N GLU A 66 -0.62 8.15 -2.04
CA GLU A 66 0.09 7.03 -1.42
C GLU A 66 -0.84 5.84 -1.20
N LEU A 67 -2.06 6.06 -0.66
CA LEU A 67 -3.04 4.98 -0.48
C LEU A 67 -3.44 4.33 -1.80
N VAL A 68 -3.77 5.15 -2.81
CA VAL A 68 -4.19 4.62 -4.11
C VAL A 68 -3.07 3.78 -4.73
N SER A 69 -1.82 4.25 -4.68
CA SER A 69 -0.70 3.50 -5.25
C SER A 69 -0.46 2.15 -4.57
N LYS A 70 -0.62 2.10 -3.24
CA LYS A 70 -0.44 0.86 -2.46
C LYS A 70 -1.60 -0.12 -2.61
N ILE A 71 -2.83 0.38 -2.70
CA ILE A 71 -4.02 -0.49 -2.85
C ILE A 71 -4.12 -1.02 -4.28
N VAL A 72 -4.06 -0.14 -5.26
CA VAL A 72 -4.21 -0.49 -6.69
C VAL A 72 -3.05 -1.38 -7.19
N GLY A 73 -1.85 -1.20 -6.64
CA GLY A 73 -0.69 -2.02 -7.04
C GLY A 73 -0.70 -3.45 -6.54
N PHE A 74 -1.55 -3.78 -5.55
CA PHE A 74 -1.58 -5.12 -4.94
C PHE A 74 -2.87 -5.89 -5.22
N GLU A 75 -4.01 -5.20 -5.34
CA GLU A 75 -5.30 -5.83 -5.61
C GLU A 75 -5.62 -5.79 -7.11
N PRO A 76 -6.16 -6.88 -7.67
CA PRO A 76 -6.67 -6.87 -9.03
C PRO A 76 -7.88 -5.93 -9.14
N HIS A 77 -8.00 -5.23 -10.26
CA HIS A 77 -9.11 -4.30 -10.50
C HIS A 77 -10.45 -5.02 -10.74
N VAL A 78 -10.39 -6.24 -11.28
CA VAL A 78 -11.57 -7.05 -11.60
C VAL A 78 -11.32 -8.49 -11.19
N PHE A 79 -12.30 -9.07 -10.52
CA PHE A 79 -12.35 -10.50 -10.22
C PHE A 79 -13.41 -11.17 -11.07
N ILE A 80 -13.04 -12.26 -11.74
CA ILE A 80 -13.96 -13.11 -12.48
C ILE A 80 -14.12 -14.42 -11.71
N ASP A 81 -15.33 -14.71 -11.26
CA ASP A 81 -15.62 -15.95 -10.55
C ASP A 81 -15.81 -17.09 -11.55
N THR A 82 -14.90 -18.04 -11.53
CA THR A 82 -14.89 -19.21 -12.40
C THR A 82 -15.31 -20.50 -11.69
N ARG A 83 -15.96 -20.42 -10.54
CA ARG A 83 -16.41 -21.59 -9.78
C ARG A 83 -17.41 -22.41 -10.60
N GLY A 84 -17.11 -23.69 -10.79
CA GLY A 84 -17.93 -24.61 -11.58
C GLY A 84 -17.65 -24.58 -13.09
N VAL A 85 -16.71 -23.76 -13.55
CA VAL A 85 -16.25 -23.75 -14.94
C VAL A 85 -15.12 -24.76 -15.10
N PRO A 86 -15.13 -25.62 -16.16
CA PRO A 86 -14.03 -26.51 -16.43
C PRO A 86 -12.73 -25.75 -16.71
N GLN A 87 -11.58 -26.27 -16.23
CA GLN A 87 -10.27 -25.60 -16.34
C GLN A 87 -9.92 -25.19 -17.77
N VAL A 88 -10.21 -26.05 -18.75
CA VAL A 88 -9.97 -25.76 -20.17
C VAL A 88 -10.67 -24.49 -20.66
N GLN A 89 -11.90 -24.23 -20.15
CA GLN A 89 -12.63 -23.02 -20.50
C GLN A 89 -12.08 -21.79 -19.75
N VAL A 90 -11.57 -21.97 -18.55
CA VAL A 90 -10.90 -20.91 -17.80
C VAL A 90 -9.61 -20.49 -18.50
N ASP A 91 -8.83 -21.44 -18.98
CA ASP A 91 -7.59 -21.15 -19.70
C ASP A 91 -7.87 -20.41 -21.03
N ALA A 92 -8.89 -20.85 -21.78
CA ALA A 92 -9.31 -20.15 -23.00
C ALA A 92 -9.81 -18.73 -22.73
N LEU A 93 -10.57 -18.53 -21.65
CA LEU A 93 -11.03 -17.21 -21.22
C LEU A 93 -9.86 -16.31 -20.83
N MET A 94 -8.86 -16.84 -20.13
CA MET A 94 -7.66 -16.07 -19.76
C MET A 94 -6.89 -15.61 -21.00
N ASP A 95 -6.78 -16.45 -22.03
CA ASP A 95 -6.10 -16.11 -23.28
C ASP A 95 -6.87 -15.06 -24.08
N GLU A 96 -8.20 -15.11 -24.09
CA GLU A 96 -9.05 -14.09 -24.68
C GLU A 96 -8.91 -12.74 -23.97
N LEU A 97 -8.94 -12.75 -22.62
CA LEU A 97 -8.81 -11.54 -21.81
C LEU A 97 -7.44 -10.86 -21.99
N ARG A 98 -6.36 -11.63 -22.13
CA ARG A 98 -5.02 -11.10 -22.40
C ARG A 98 -4.92 -10.32 -23.71
N GLN A 99 -5.77 -10.65 -24.68
CA GLN A 99 -5.81 -9.96 -25.99
C GLN A 99 -6.71 -8.72 -25.96
N HIS A 100 -7.48 -8.51 -24.89
CA HIS A 100 -8.40 -7.39 -24.82
C HIS A 100 -7.66 -6.05 -24.56
N PRO A 101 -7.89 -5.00 -25.39
CA PRO A 101 -7.27 -3.71 -25.19
C PRO A 101 -7.68 -3.12 -23.82
N GLY A 102 -6.69 -2.73 -23.02
CA GLY A 102 -6.89 -2.18 -21.67
C GLY A 102 -6.72 -3.20 -20.54
N VAL A 103 -6.49 -4.49 -20.85
CA VAL A 103 -6.08 -5.49 -19.86
C VAL A 103 -4.57 -5.56 -19.83
N GLU A 104 -3.96 -5.29 -18.67
CA GLU A 104 -2.51 -5.30 -18.49
C GLU A 104 -2.03 -6.70 -18.09
N THR A 105 -2.70 -7.32 -17.12
CA THR A 105 -2.34 -8.65 -16.62
C THR A 105 -3.59 -9.47 -16.33
N VAL A 106 -3.50 -10.80 -16.58
CA VAL A 106 -4.54 -11.77 -16.22
C VAL A 106 -3.88 -12.92 -15.49
N GLU A 107 -4.22 -13.06 -14.22
CA GLU A 107 -3.61 -14.03 -13.31
C GLU A 107 -4.68 -14.95 -12.71
N PRO A 108 -4.45 -16.28 -12.67
CA PRO A 108 -5.33 -17.17 -11.93
C PRO A 108 -5.10 -16.97 -10.43
N LEU A 109 -6.19 -16.85 -9.68
CA LEU A 109 -6.15 -16.64 -8.25
C LEU A 109 -7.01 -17.67 -7.52
N HIS A 110 -6.40 -18.42 -6.61
CA HIS A 110 -7.12 -19.29 -5.69
C HIS A 110 -7.08 -18.69 -4.30
N GLU A 111 -8.23 -18.28 -3.80
CA GLU A 111 -8.32 -17.72 -2.45
C GLU A 111 -9.00 -18.68 -1.49
N GLY A 112 -8.50 -18.70 -0.28
CA GLY A 112 -9.08 -19.46 0.81
C GLY A 112 -8.69 -18.89 2.17
N PHE A 113 -9.39 -19.32 3.20
CA PHE A 113 -9.07 -18.98 4.58
C PHE A 113 -8.53 -20.20 5.29
N GLY A 114 -7.63 -19.98 6.23
CA GLY A 114 -7.02 -21.03 7.01
C GLY A 114 -6.49 -20.53 8.35
N LEU A 115 -5.94 -21.46 9.10
CA LEU A 115 -5.22 -21.21 10.33
C LEU A 115 -3.77 -21.66 10.12
N ALA A 116 -2.84 -20.77 10.32
CA ALA A 116 -1.42 -21.10 10.32
C ALA A 116 -0.93 -21.24 11.76
N SER A 117 -0.09 -22.22 12.00
CA SER A 117 0.47 -22.48 13.33
C SER A 117 1.96 -22.83 13.26
N ALA A 118 2.73 -22.24 14.18
CA ALA A 118 4.13 -22.52 14.41
C ALA A 118 4.50 -22.21 15.87
N TYR A 119 5.39 -22.98 16.45
CA TYR A 119 5.95 -22.77 17.79
C TYR A 119 4.86 -22.53 18.88
N GLY A 120 3.70 -23.21 18.77
CA GLY A 120 2.59 -23.05 19.72
C GLY A 120 1.76 -21.78 19.57
N ARG A 121 2.04 -20.97 18.56
CA ARG A 121 1.23 -19.81 18.17
C ARG A 121 0.36 -20.15 16.97
N SER A 122 -0.78 -19.48 16.85
CA SER A 122 -1.71 -19.69 15.73
C SER A 122 -2.32 -18.36 15.31
N GLU A 123 -2.38 -18.10 14.01
CA GLU A 123 -2.94 -16.89 13.41
C GLU A 123 -3.87 -17.27 12.25
N GLY A 124 -4.97 -16.52 12.10
CA GLY A 124 -5.85 -16.67 10.95
C GLY A 124 -5.23 -16.07 9.72
N ILE A 125 -5.31 -16.78 8.59
CA ILE A 125 -4.70 -16.36 7.33
C ILE A 125 -5.67 -16.41 6.16
N GLN A 126 -5.41 -15.56 5.19
CA GLN A 126 -5.93 -15.65 3.83
C GLN A 126 -4.86 -16.28 2.94
N VAL A 127 -5.15 -17.46 2.44
CA VAL A 127 -4.27 -18.19 1.53
C VAL A 127 -4.55 -17.71 0.10
N ARG A 128 -3.52 -17.28 -0.62
CA ARG A 128 -3.56 -16.97 -2.05
C ARG A 128 -2.69 -17.95 -2.81
N GLY A 129 -3.31 -18.80 -3.63
CA GLY A 129 -2.61 -19.65 -4.59
C GLY A 129 -2.30 -18.83 -5.84
N VAL A 130 -1.03 -18.72 -6.19
CA VAL A 130 -0.52 -17.95 -7.34
C VAL A 130 0.50 -18.77 -8.10
N ARG A 131 0.67 -18.47 -9.39
CA ARG A 131 1.74 -19.06 -10.17
C ARG A 131 3.09 -18.49 -9.76
N PRO A 132 4.17 -19.29 -9.79
CA PRO A 132 5.51 -18.81 -9.46
C PRO A 132 5.98 -17.64 -10.34
N GLU A 133 5.61 -17.64 -11.61
CA GLU A 133 5.93 -16.54 -12.53
C GLU A 133 5.21 -15.24 -12.17
N ASP A 134 3.95 -15.32 -11.75
CA ASP A 134 3.13 -14.13 -11.44
C ASP A 134 3.65 -13.43 -10.18
N ILE A 135 4.00 -14.17 -9.14
CA ILE A 135 4.56 -13.57 -7.92
C ILE A 135 5.94 -12.95 -8.16
N ARG A 136 6.76 -13.54 -9.04
CA ARG A 136 8.07 -12.97 -9.44
C ARG A 136 7.91 -11.74 -10.32
N ALA A 137 6.87 -11.68 -11.15
CA ALA A 137 6.54 -10.53 -11.99
C ALA A 137 5.94 -9.38 -11.19
N ASN A 138 5.37 -9.63 -10.02
CA ASN A 138 4.79 -8.60 -9.16
C ASN A 138 5.90 -7.71 -8.59
N LYS A 139 5.99 -6.48 -9.13
CA LYS A 139 7.07 -5.52 -8.79
C LYS A 139 7.12 -5.17 -7.31
N MET A 140 5.96 -5.13 -6.62
CA MET A 140 5.91 -4.77 -5.20
C MET A 140 6.49 -5.89 -4.34
N ILE A 141 6.08 -7.14 -4.60
CA ILE A 141 6.57 -8.30 -3.85
C ILE A 141 8.05 -8.56 -4.17
N ALA A 142 8.41 -8.60 -5.46
CA ALA A 142 9.77 -8.86 -5.88
C ALA A 142 10.75 -7.80 -5.35
N ALA A 143 10.39 -6.51 -5.41
CA ALA A 143 11.22 -5.44 -4.86
C ALA A 143 11.35 -5.52 -3.34
N SER A 144 10.29 -5.91 -2.62
CA SER A 144 10.32 -6.03 -1.16
C SER A 144 11.23 -7.18 -0.70
N VAL A 145 11.21 -8.30 -1.41
CA VAL A 145 12.10 -9.45 -1.11
C VAL A 145 13.54 -9.14 -1.50
N ALA A 146 13.77 -8.52 -2.67
CA ALA A 146 15.12 -8.19 -3.15
C ALA A 146 15.79 -7.03 -2.39
N GLY A 147 15.01 -6.10 -1.86
CA GLY A 147 15.51 -4.88 -1.19
C GLY A 147 16.03 -5.10 0.22
N SER A 148 15.82 -6.27 0.80
CA SER A 148 16.14 -6.50 2.20
C SER A 148 17.23 -7.56 2.38
N ALA A 149 18.46 -7.10 2.40
CA ALA A 149 19.60 -7.89 2.92
C ALA A 149 19.76 -7.82 4.45
N ALA A 150 18.79 -7.22 5.16
CA ALA A 150 18.84 -7.11 6.61
C ALA A 150 18.43 -8.44 7.27
N PRO A 151 19.19 -8.95 8.26
CA PRO A 151 18.80 -10.15 8.99
C PRO A 151 17.49 -9.87 9.75
N VAL A 152 16.54 -10.78 9.63
CA VAL A 152 15.30 -10.75 10.41
C VAL A 152 15.67 -10.74 11.90
N PRO A 153 15.17 -9.81 12.70
CA PRO A 153 15.40 -9.83 14.14
C PRO A 153 14.90 -11.14 14.73
N THR A 154 15.81 -11.94 15.28
CA THR A 154 15.49 -13.24 15.91
C THR A 154 14.74 -13.08 17.24
N GLU A 155 14.68 -11.87 17.79
CA GLU A 155 13.93 -11.57 19.01
C GLU A 155 12.73 -10.67 18.71
N PRO A 156 11.54 -10.99 19.27
CA PRO A 156 10.39 -10.12 19.20
C PRO A 156 10.71 -8.76 19.83
N PRO A 157 10.33 -7.63 19.20
CA PRO A 157 10.54 -6.31 19.79
C PRO A 157 9.86 -6.25 21.16
N LYS A 158 10.60 -5.81 22.15
CA LYS A 158 10.16 -5.73 23.55
C LYS A 158 9.00 -4.75 23.77
N ASN A 159 8.72 -3.89 22.79
CA ASN A 159 7.66 -2.88 22.88
C ASN A 159 6.91 -2.73 21.55
N ARG A 160 5.59 -2.57 21.59
CA ARG A 160 4.74 -2.30 20.40
C ARG A 160 5.21 -1.09 19.59
N CYS A 161 5.77 -0.08 20.22
CA CYS A 161 6.28 1.12 19.53
C CYS A 161 7.52 0.86 18.69
N SER A 162 8.39 -0.08 19.05
CA SER A 162 9.57 -0.40 18.23
C SER A 162 9.22 -1.16 16.95
N ALA A 163 8.11 -1.90 16.94
CA ALA A 163 7.62 -2.57 15.73
C ALA A 163 7.12 -1.60 14.64
N ILE A 164 6.63 -0.42 15.04
CA ILE A 164 6.13 0.62 14.12
C ILE A 164 7.30 1.31 13.37
N PHE A 165 8.46 1.37 13.99
CA PHE A 165 9.67 2.02 13.44
C PHE A 165 10.71 1.05 12.89
N SER A 166 10.43 -0.25 12.88
CA SER A 166 11.33 -1.21 12.23
C SER A 166 11.30 -1.01 10.71
N PRO A 167 12.46 -0.91 10.05
CA PRO A 167 12.48 -0.79 8.60
C PRO A 167 11.82 -2.03 7.96
N PRO A 168 11.16 -1.85 6.82
CA PRO A 168 10.57 -2.97 6.08
C PRO A 168 11.69 -3.96 5.73
N SER A 169 11.55 -5.18 6.22
CA SER A 169 12.57 -6.21 6.04
C SER A 169 11.95 -7.42 5.34
N GLY A 170 11.80 -7.33 4.03
CA GLY A 170 11.67 -8.54 3.22
C GLY A 170 12.96 -9.39 3.39
N ALA A 171 12.91 -10.68 3.30
CA ALA A 171 14.06 -11.56 3.40
C ALA A 171 13.83 -12.85 2.59
N GLY A 172 14.90 -13.53 2.22
CA GLY A 172 14.82 -14.80 1.51
C GLY A 172 14.88 -14.67 -0.01
N SER A 173 14.41 -15.69 -0.72
CA SER A 173 14.40 -15.73 -2.18
C SER A 173 13.09 -16.31 -2.70
N LEU A 174 12.61 -15.74 -3.80
CA LEU A 174 11.47 -16.27 -4.57
C LEU A 174 11.88 -17.42 -5.50
N ASP A 175 13.19 -17.74 -5.65
CA ASP A 175 13.68 -18.75 -6.59
C ASP A 175 13.13 -20.13 -6.28
N ARG A 176 13.08 -20.49 -4.99
CA ARG A 176 12.57 -21.77 -4.51
C ARG A 176 11.06 -21.90 -4.54
N PHE A 177 10.35 -20.76 -4.63
CA PHE A 177 8.89 -20.75 -4.64
C PHE A 177 8.37 -21.42 -5.92
N GLY A 178 7.69 -22.56 -5.76
CA GLY A 178 7.09 -23.31 -6.86
C GLY A 178 8.04 -24.17 -7.68
N ASP A 179 9.27 -24.41 -7.25
CA ASP A 179 10.23 -25.28 -7.97
C ASP A 179 9.70 -26.70 -8.21
N GLN A 180 8.80 -27.18 -7.34
CA GLN A 180 8.14 -28.47 -7.46
C GLN A 180 6.67 -28.33 -7.92
N GLY A 181 6.32 -27.23 -8.57
CA GLY A 181 4.94 -26.90 -8.97
C GLY A 181 4.02 -26.74 -7.75
N ALA A 182 2.74 -27.09 -7.91
CA ALA A 182 1.73 -26.99 -6.85
C ALA A 182 2.01 -27.88 -5.61
N LEU A 183 2.96 -28.79 -5.69
CA LEU A 183 3.38 -29.65 -4.57
C LEU A 183 4.55 -29.04 -3.79
N SER A 184 5.11 -27.93 -4.24
CA SER A 184 6.20 -27.26 -3.54
C SER A 184 5.84 -26.99 -2.08
N PRO A 185 6.71 -27.32 -1.14
CA PRO A 185 6.50 -27.03 0.28
C PRO A 185 6.82 -25.57 0.63
N ASP A 186 7.26 -24.75 -0.34
CA ASP A 186 7.73 -23.40 -0.10
C ASP A 186 6.58 -22.38 -0.18
N ILE A 187 6.52 -21.48 0.81
CA ILE A 187 5.54 -20.40 0.90
C ILE A 187 6.20 -19.05 1.06
N VAL A 188 5.48 -18.01 0.65
CA VAL A 188 5.88 -16.61 0.86
C VAL A 188 4.90 -15.96 1.80
N ILE A 189 5.39 -15.34 2.85
CA ILE A 189 4.58 -14.76 3.93
C ILE A 189 4.96 -13.30 4.16
N GLY A 190 4.03 -12.52 4.72
CA GLY A 190 4.33 -11.15 5.12
C GLY A 190 5.21 -11.09 6.36
N ASP A 191 6.02 -10.05 6.49
CA ASP A 191 6.92 -9.85 7.63
C ASP A 191 6.17 -9.66 8.95
N ALA A 192 5.05 -8.93 8.92
CA ALA A 192 4.20 -8.75 10.11
C ALA A 192 3.56 -10.07 10.58
N PHE A 193 3.23 -10.97 9.63
CA PHE A 193 2.75 -12.31 9.93
C PHE A 193 3.88 -13.20 10.50
N ALA A 194 5.06 -13.18 9.87
CA ALA A 194 6.24 -13.88 10.36
C ALA A 194 6.57 -13.50 11.80
N TYR A 195 6.48 -12.21 12.08
CA TYR A 195 6.66 -11.67 13.42
C TYR A 195 5.60 -12.17 14.42
N ALA A 196 4.32 -12.19 14.04
CA ALA A 196 3.23 -12.65 14.91
C ALA A 196 3.39 -14.13 15.31
N LEU A 197 3.81 -14.97 14.38
CA LEU A 197 4.08 -16.39 14.62
C LEU A 197 5.46 -16.67 15.23
N GLY A 198 6.40 -15.73 15.13
CA GLY A 198 7.78 -15.91 15.55
C GLY A 198 8.58 -16.82 14.63
N VAL A 199 8.31 -16.75 13.31
CA VAL A 199 8.97 -17.56 12.27
C VAL A 199 9.83 -16.69 11.37
N GLY A 200 10.87 -17.28 10.79
CA GLY A 200 11.75 -16.68 9.80
C GLY A 200 11.86 -17.51 8.52
N VAL A 201 12.71 -17.05 7.61
CA VAL A 201 13.04 -17.80 6.39
C VAL A 201 13.68 -19.13 6.76
N GLY A 202 13.18 -20.23 6.18
CA GLY A 202 13.61 -21.61 6.45
C GLY A 202 12.80 -22.33 7.52
N ASP A 203 12.00 -21.60 8.31
CA ASP A 203 11.14 -22.21 9.34
C ASP A 203 9.93 -22.92 8.73
N LYS A 204 9.35 -23.82 9.52
CA LYS A 204 8.18 -24.60 9.12
C LYS A 204 6.90 -23.99 9.72
N VAL A 205 5.91 -23.81 8.86
CA VAL A 205 4.57 -23.34 9.23
C VAL A 205 3.54 -24.39 8.82
N THR A 206 2.68 -24.76 9.73
CA THR A 206 1.59 -25.71 9.47
C THR A 206 0.31 -24.92 9.18
N ILE A 207 -0.25 -25.12 8.00
CA ILE A 207 -1.48 -24.47 7.55
C ILE A 207 -2.61 -25.50 7.60
N MET A 208 -3.68 -25.16 8.29
CA MET A 208 -4.92 -25.89 8.37
C MET A 208 -6.03 -25.16 7.64
N GLN A 209 -6.61 -25.80 6.64
CA GLN A 209 -7.77 -25.30 5.90
C GLN A 209 -9.04 -26.02 6.39
N PRO A 210 -10.06 -25.27 6.85
CA PRO A 210 -11.29 -25.88 7.36
C PRO A 210 -12.09 -26.59 6.28
N ASN A 211 -12.03 -26.13 5.03
CA ASN A 211 -12.74 -26.71 3.89
C ASN A 211 -11.93 -27.83 3.24
N GLY A 212 -11.71 -28.91 3.96
CA GLY A 212 -11.01 -30.09 3.46
C GLY A 212 -11.90 -31.07 2.70
N ALA A 213 -11.52 -32.34 2.70
CA ALA A 213 -12.27 -33.40 2.03
C ALA A 213 -13.62 -33.66 2.73
N ARG A 214 -14.69 -33.78 1.95
CA ARG A 214 -15.97 -34.27 2.48
C ARG A 214 -15.85 -35.75 2.76
N THR A 215 -16.12 -36.13 4.01
CA THR A 215 -16.15 -37.53 4.45
C THR A 215 -17.58 -37.90 4.81
N ALA A 216 -17.83 -39.18 4.99
CA ALA A 216 -19.17 -39.68 5.45
C ALA A 216 -19.58 -39.10 6.81
N PHE A 217 -18.65 -38.64 7.63
CA PHE A 217 -18.88 -38.07 8.96
C PHE A 217 -18.76 -36.52 9.00
N GLY A 218 -18.68 -35.85 7.85
CA GLY A 218 -18.54 -34.39 7.74
C GLY A 218 -17.32 -33.95 6.98
N THR A 219 -16.97 -32.67 7.07
CA THR A 219 -15.79 -32.10 6.41
C THR A 219 -14.56 -32.25 7.31
N SER A 220 -13.54 -32.94 6.84
CA SER A 220 -12.26 -33.06 7.55
C SER A 220 -11.34 -31.92 7.16
N PRO A 221 -10.74 -31.17 8.09
CA PRO A 221 -9.77 -30.12 7.76
C PRO A 221 -8.53 -30.71 7.09
N ARG A 222 -7.98 -29.99 6.12
CA ARG A 222 -6.68 -30.32 5.53
C ARG A 222 -5.58 -29.60 6.27
N THR A 223 -4.59 -30.35 6.71
CA THR A 223 -3.40 -29.81 7.37
C THR A 223 -2.17 -30.14 6.53
N ARG A 224 -1.34 -29.13 6.24
CA ARG A 224 -0.08 -29.32 5.54
C ARG A 224 0.98 -28.40 6.12
N THR A 225 2.20 -28.91 6.20
CA THR A 225 3.36 -28.15 6.67
C THR A 225 4.14 -27.62 5.47
N TYR A 226 4.49 -26.35 5.54
CA TYR A 226 5.23 -25.61 4.53
C TYR A 226 6.50 -25.01 5.11
N THR A 227 7.45 -24.67 4.25
CA THR A 227 8.68 -23.98 4.61
C THR A 227 8.63 -22.55 4.11
N VAL A 228 8.99 -21.58 4.93
CA VAL A 228 9.04 -20.17 4.55
C VAL A 228 10.25 -19.96 3.62
N SER A 229 10.01 -19.62 2.35
CA SER A 229 11.07 -19.32 1.38
C SER A 229 11.44 -17.84 1.35
N ALA A 230 10.46 -16.96 1.53
CA ALA A 230 10.67 -15.53 1.54
C ALA A 230 9.65 -14.80 2.43
N LEU A 231 10.09 -13.63 2.91
CA LEU A 231 9.26 -12.65 3.59
C LEU A 231 9.08 -11.45 2.67
N TYR A 232 7.84 -10.96 2.54
CA TYR A 232 7.56 -9.73 1.80
C TYR A 232 7.02 -8.64 2.71
N HIS A 233 7.18 -7.38 2.28
CA HIS A 233 6.64 -6.20 2.94
C HIS A 233 6.11 -5.22 1.90
N VAL A 234 4.80 -5.00 1.87
CA VAL A 234 4.17 -4.05 0.94
C VAL A 234 3.75 -2.75 1.64
N GLY A 235 3.92 -2.68 2.96
CA GLY A 235 3.57 -1.50 3.76
C GLY A 235 2.06 -1.35 3.99
N ASN A 236 1.32 -2.45 3.88
CA ASN A 236 -0.09 -2.52 4.24
C ASN A 236 -0.27 -3.64 5.27
N GLU A 237 -0.56 -3.27 6.51
CA GLU A 237 -0.66 -4.19 7.64
C GLU A 237 -1.62 -5.36 7.38
N ARG A 238 -2.70 -5.14 6.64
CA ARG A 238 -3.65 -6.20 6.30
C ARG A 238 -3.02 -7.29 5.45
N TYR A 239 -2.24 -6.90 4.42
CA TYR A 239 -1.56 -7.88 3.56
C TYR A 239 -0.37 -8.48 4.28
N ASP A 240 0.48 -7.66 4.84
CA ASP A 240 1.70 -8.08 5.53
C ASP A 240 1.42 -9.02 6.73
N ARG A 241 0.19 -8.99 7.27
CA ARG A 241 -0.22 -9.81 8.42
C ARG A 241 -1.12 -10.99 8.07
N LEU A 242 -1.92 -10.92 7.01
CA LEU A 242 -2.95 -11.93 6.78
C LEU A 242 -2.71 -12.80 5.54
N VAL A 243 -2.01 -12.30 4.53
CA VAL A 243 -1.90 -12.98 3.25
C VAL A 243 -0.68 -13.89 3.21
N VAL A 244 -0.91 -15.13 2.81
CA VAL A 244 0.13 -16.15 2.61
C VAL A 244 0.03 -16.65 1.17
N PHE A 245 1.12 -16.60 0.42
CA PHE A 245 1.18 -17.08 -0.95
C PHE A 245 1.63 -18.54 -0.99
N LEU A 246 0.86 -19.35 -1.73
CA LEU A 246 1.15 -20.73 -2.03
C LEU A 246 1.32 -20.90 -3.55
N PRO A 247 2.21 -21.79 -4.02
CA PRO A 247 2.31 -22.12 -5.44
C PRO A 247 1.14 -22.99 -5.89
N ILE A 248 0.64 -22.73 -7.12
CA ILE A 248 -0.40 -23.49 -7.80
C ILE A 248 0.08 -24.02 -9.14
#